data_975018a954336ebe66d695bcb4a0c519
#
_entry.id   975018a954336ebe66d695bcb4a0c519
#
_cell.length_a   1.000
_cell.length_b   1.000
_cell.length_c   1.000
_cell.angle_alpha   90.00
_cell.angle_beta   90.00
_cell.angle_gamma   90.00
#
_symmetry.space_group_name_H-M   'P 1'
#
loop_
_entity.id
_entity.type
_entity.pdbx_description
1 polymer ?
#
loop_
_entity_poly.entity_id
_entity_poly.type
_entity_poly.pdbx_seq_one_letter_code
_entity_poly.pdbx_strand_id
1 'polypeptide(L)'
;VAAVSAVGLFRTPLQSIDASGRRRLLWLAVSTPWLLALGVSVFFLLSLSVDVSWVGQLMHWHHVNAFNFYSWHAYPSLLLLLIFVAVAVKTYRSTVTHLRAYGLLKLALNDEQLLESQVPQAFSAGFLVPEVFISTGLIDQLEKNELQIVQQHEQAHVNRRDSLKKLVFSFLSSFFPSRVAQPMRQAMSLCMEQCADECAVSQGTNRADLAMTLLKVTKLMRAYGATGDMASLKCAFGDSEVKARVAYLMLPQPARSVPLVLMMALLSVIALLCLLSVDSVHHVIETLFTH
;
A
#
# COMPACT_ATOMS: atom_id res chain seq x y z
N VAL A 1 -3.10 19.40 -9.40
CA VAL A 1 -4.40 19.21 -10.10
C VAL A 1 -4.57 17.75 -10.47
N ALA A 2 -3.63 17.11 -11.18
CA ALA A 2 -3.72 15.69 -11.57
C ALA A 2 -3.84 14.72 -10.37
N ALA A 3 -3.13 14.97 -9.26
CA ALA A 3 -3.22 14.15 -8.04
C ALA A 3 -4.57 14.27 -7.31
N VAL A 4 -5.23 15.44 -7.37
CA VAL A 4 -6.56 15.65 -6.78
C VAL A 4 -7.64 14.96 -7.61
N SER A 5 -7.50 14.94 -8.93
CA SER A 5 -8.40 14.20 -9.83
C SER A 5 -8.28 12.67 -9.63
N ALA A 6 -7.06 12.17 -9.35
CA ALA A 6 -6.86 10.76 -9.01
C ALA A 6 -7.61 10.33 -7.73
N VAL A 7 -7.69 11.19 -6.70
CA VAL A 7 -8.45 10.90 -5.46
C VAL A 7 -9.95 10.80 -5.72
N GLY A 8 -10.50 11.61 -6.62
CA GLY A 8 -11.89 11.53 -7.07
C GLY A 8 -12.18 10.24 -7.87
N LEU A 9 -11.24 9.82 -8.72
CA LEU A 9 -11.28 8.56 -9.45
C LEU A 9 -11.27 7.33 -8.53
N PHE A 10 -10.71 7.43 -7.32
CA PHE A 10 -10.66 6.33 -6.36
C PHE A 10 -11.94 6.14 -5.54
N ARG A 11 -12.91 7.08 -5.58
CA ARG A 11 -14.11 7.00 -4.71
C ARG A 11 -15.33 6.32 -5.32
N THR A 12 -15.57 6.35 -6.61
CA THR A 12 -16.82 5.86 -7.21
C THR A 12 -16.69 4.87 -8.36
N PRO A 13 -15.78 4.99 -9.34
CA PRO A 13 -15.71 4.03 -10.43
C PRO A 13 -14.99 2.71 -10.06
N LEU A 14 -14.26 2.68 -8.94
CA LEU A 14 -13.53 1.48 -8.50
C LEU A 14 -14.41 0.44 -7.79
N GLN A 15 -15.65 0.78 -7.43
CA GLN A 15 -16.58 -0.20 -6.82
C GLN A 15 -17.05 -1.27 -7.83
N SER A 16 -16.92 -1.01 -9.12
CA SER A 16 -17.23 -1.99 -10.18
C SER A 16 -16.08 -2.95 -10.50
N ILE A 17 -14.92 -2.78 -9.84
CA ILE A 17 -13.72 -3.60 -10.04
C ILE A 17 -13.54 -4.50 -8.82
N ASP A 18 -13.13 -5.75 -9.07
CA ASP A 18 -12.81 -6.71 -8.02
C ASP A 18 -11.68 -6.21 -7.09
N ALA A 19 -11.62 -6.74 -5.85
CA ALA A 19 -10.64 -6.31 -4.85
C ALA A 19 -9.20 -6.49 -5.34
N SER A 20 -8.94 -7.55 -6.11
CA SER A 20 -7.62 -7.85 -6.66
C SER A 20 -7.21 -6.83 -7.73
N GLY A 21 -8.13 -6.41 -8.59
CA GLY A 21 -7.90 -5.38 -9.61
C GLY A 21 -7.66 -4.01 -8.99
N ARG A 22 -8.46 -3.62 -7.99
CA ARG A 22 -8.24 -2.38 -7.22
C ARG A 22 -6.86 -2.35 -6.56
N ARG A 23 -6.45 -3.46 -5.94
CA ARG A 23 -5.12 -3.60 -5.36
C ARG A 23 -4.01 -3.41 -6.39
N ARG A 24 -4.15 -4.00 -7.60
CA ARG A 24 -3.17 -3.83 -8.70
C ARG A 24 -3.09 -2.37 -9.16
N LEU A 25 -4.23 -1.69 -9.30
CA LEU A 25 -4.27 -0.27 -9.67
C LEU A 25 -3.59 0.61 -8.63
N LEU A 26 -3.80 0.35 -7.34
CA LEU A 26 -3.13 1.08 -6.26
C LEU A 26 -1.62 0.86 -6.27
N TRP A 27 -1.16 -0.37 -6.51
CA TRP A 27 0.27 -0.65 -6.70
C TRP A 27 0.83 0.09 -7.90
N LEU A 28 0.14 0.08 -9.03
CA LEU A 28 0.55 0.81 -10.21
C LEU A 28 0.67 2.31 -9.91
N ALA A 29 -0.36 2.89 -9.29
CA ALA A 29 -0.38 4.32 -8.96
C ALA A 29 0.78 4.75 -8.05
N VAL A 30 1.11 3.94 -7.02
CA VAL A 30 2.18 4.27 -6.09
C VAL A 30 3.57 4.00 -6.65
N SER A 31 3.72 3.01 -7.54
CA SER A 31 5.02 2.65 -8.13
C SER A 31 5.35 3.45 -9.39
N THR A 32 4.36 4.03 -10.08
CA THR A 32 4.55 4.77 -11.33
C THR A 32 5.65 5.85 -11.24
N PRO A 33 5.69 6.75 -10.25
CA PRO A 33 6.75 7.76 -10.19
C PRO A 33 8.15 7.16 -10.08
N TRP A 34 8.27 6.05 -9.36
CA TRP A 34 9.53 5.33 -9.15
C TRP A 34 9.99 4.60 -10.40
N LEU A 35 9.06 3.93 -11.08
CA LEU A 35 9.35 3.24 -12.34
C LEU A 35 9.73 4.23 -13.43
N LEU A 36 9.07 5.39 -13.49
CA LEU A 36 9.41 6.47 -14.42
C LEU A 36 10.80 7.04 -14.11
N ALA A 37 11.08 7.38 -12.85
CA ALA A 37 12.38 7.90 -12.44
C ALA A 37 13.51 6.90 -12.74
N LEU A 38 13.29 5.62 -12.42
CA LEU A 38 14.24 4.55 -12.74
C LEU A 38 14.42 4.39 -14.25
N GLY A 39 13.33 4.36 -15.02
CA GLY A 39 13.36 4.23 -16.47
C GLY A 39 14.12 5.36 -17.14
N VAL A 40 13.85 6.61 -16.74
CA VAL A 40 14.59 7.79 -17.23
C VAL A 40 16.06 7.71 -16.84
N SER A 41 16.39 7.33 -15.61
CA SER A 41 17.78 7.19 -15.16
C SER A 41 18.55 6.11 -15.92
N VAL A 42 17.93 4.94 -16.12
CA VAL A 42 18.52 3.83 -16.88
C VAL A 42 18.71 4.23 -18.35
N PHE A 43 17.68 4.81 -18.97
CA PHE A 43 17.77 5.32 -20.33
C PHE A 43 18.93 6.31 -20.49
N PHE A 44 19.09 7.20 -19.52
CA PHE A 44 20.16 8.17 -19.49
C PHE A 44 21.54 7.52 -19.38
N LEU A 45 21.72 6.57 -18.47
CA LEU A 45 22.98 5.85 -18.30
C LEU A 45 23.34 5.05 -19.56
N LEU A 46 22.35 4.45 -20.22
CA LEU A 46 22.57 3.73 -21.47
C LEU A 46 22.93 4.67 -22.63
N SER A 47 22.34 5.88 -22.69
CA SER A 47 22.66 6.87 -23.72
C SER A 47 24.07 7.43 -23.63
N LEU A 48 24.66 7.43 -22.41
CA LEU A 48 26.06 7.81 -22.21
C LEU A 48 27.05 6.76 -22.77
N SER A 49 26.62 5.50 -22.87
CA SER A 49 27.47 4.38 -23.30
C SER A 49 27.34 4.01 -24.78
N VAL A 50 26.33 4.53 -25.48
CA VAL A 50 26.02 4.20 -26.87
C VAL A 50 25.89 5.49 -27.66
N ASP A 51 26.68 5.64 -28.72
CA ASP A 51 26.67 6.77 -29.67
C ASP A 51 25.37 6.71 -30.54
N VAL A 52 24.20 6.98 -29.89
CA VAL A 52 22.91 6.99 -30.58
C VAL A 52 22.58 8.42 -30.95
N SER A 53 23.02 8.84 -32.14
CA SER A 53 22.88 10.20 -32.67
C SER A 53 21.44 10.75 -32.68
N TRP A 54 20.42 9.88 -32.85
CA TRP A 54 19.02 10.29 -32.85
C TRP A 54 18.48 10.60 -31.42
N VAL A 55 19.03 9.99 -30.37
CA VAL A 55 18.66 10.27 -28.98
C VAL A 55 19.18 11.64 -28.56
N GLY A 56 20.39 12.00 -28.97
CA GLY A 56 20.98 13.34 -28.75
C GLY A 56 20.21 14.45 -29.48
N GLN A 57 19.59 14.13 -30.64
CA GLN A 57 18.76 15.08 -31.38
C GLN A 57 17.36 15.27 -30.79
N LEU A 58 16.77 14.22 -30.17
CA LEU A 58 15.48 14.28 -29.50
C LEU A 58 15.53 15.00 -28.14
N MET A 59 16.68 14.96 -27.50
CA MET A 59 16.90 15.57 -26.19
C MET A 59 18.05 16.56 -26.28
N HIS A 60 17.75 17.85 -26.33
CA HIS A 60 18.75 18.95 -26.27
C HIS A 60 19.39 19.02 -24.87
N TRP A 61 19.99 17.91 -24.41
CA TRP A 61 20.58 17.80 -23.08
C TRP A 61 22.00 18.37 -23.06
N HIS A 62 22.09 19.68 -23.27
CA HIS A 62 23.37 20.39 -23.36
C HIS A 62 24.21 20.36 -22.07
N HIS A 63 23.64 19.98 -20.92
CA HIS A 63 24.25 20.19 -19.61
C HIS A 63 24.59 18.93 -18.82
N VAL A 64 24.47 17.74 -19.39
CA VAL A 64 24.71 16.47 -18.67
C VAL A 64 26.12 16.38 -18.11
N ASN A 65 27.11 16.91 -18.85
CA ASN A 65 28.52 16.89 -18.43
C ASN A 65 28.90 18.08 -17.53
N ALA A 66 27.95 18.99 -17.25
CA ALA A 66 28.17 20.22 -16.50
C ALA A 66 27.48 20.22 -15.13
N PHE A 67 27.20 19.06 -14.52
CA PHE A 67 26.72 19.01 -13.15
C PHE A 67 27.77 19.56 -12.21
N ASN A 68 27.56 20.79 -11.77
CA ASN A 68 28.41 21.44 -10.79
C ASN A 68 27.61 21.62 -9.49
N PHE A 69 28.22 21.34 -8.33
CA PHE A 69 27.60 21.56 -7.02
C PHE A 69 27.21 23.03 -6.77
N TYR A 70 27.75 23.95 -7.54
CA TYR A 70 27.38 25.37 -7.51
C TYR A 70 26.24 25.72 -8.49
N SER A 71 25.73 24.74 -9.27
CA SER A 71 24.62 24.95 -10.18
C SER A 71 23.29 24.96 -9.41
N TRP A 72 22.34 25.73 -9.87
CA TRP A 72 21.00 25.79 -9.27
C TRP A 72 20.30 24.41 -9.26
N HIS A 73 20.67 23.47 -10.14
CA HIS A 73 20.18 22.09 -10.18
C HIS A 73 20.55 21.28 -8.93
N ALA A 74 21.63 21.67 -8.23
CA ALA A 74 22.08 20.98 -7.03
C ALA A 74 21.08 21.14 -5.86
N TYR A 75 20.41 22.30 -5.75
CA TYR A 75 19.48 22.58 -4.65
C TYR A 75 18.24 21.69 -4.66
N PRO A 76 17.48 21.54 -5.78
CA PRO A 76 16.36 20.59 -5.86
C PRO A 76 16.82 19.14 -5.63
N SER A 77 17.96 18.75 -6.16
CA SER A 77 18.50 17.40 -5.98
C SER A 77 18.84 17.11 -4.51
N LEU A 78 19.46 18.06 -3.83
CA LEU A 78 19.74 17.99 -2.40
C LEU A 78 18.45 17.92 -1.58
N LEU A 79 17.44 18.73 -1.90
CA LEU A 79 16.15 18.71 -1.23
C LEU A 79 15.47 17.36 -1.40
N LEU A 80 15.44 16.80 -2.61
CA LEU A 80 14.90 15.46 -2.89
C LEU A 80 15.64 14.38 -2.11
N LEU A 81 16.98 14.45 -2.05
CA LEU A 81 17.80 13.54 -1.26
C LEU A 81 17.44 13.62 0.23
N LEU A 82 17.32 14.83 0.76
CA LEU A 82 16.93 15.04 2.17
C LEU A 82 15.54 14.47 2.48
N ILE A 83 14.56 14.68 1.58
CA ILE A 83 13.23 14.11 1.71
C ILE A 83 13.32 12.57 1.68
N PHE A 84 14.09 12.01 0.75
CA PHE A 84 14.29 10.57 0.65
C PHE A 84 14.88 9.99 1.94
N VAL A 85 15.96 10.59 2.44
CA VAL A 85 16.61 10.17 3.68
C VAL A 85 15.65 10.28 4.87
N ALA A 86 14.91 11.38 4.98
CA ALA A 86 13.94 11.57 6.06
C ALA A 86 12.84 10.49 6.04
N VAL A 87 12.30 10.17 4.86
CA VAL A 87 11.29 9.10 4.68
C VAL A 87 11.91 7.73 4.97
N ALA A 88 13.12 7.46 4.49
CA ALA A 88 13.82 6.20 4.73
C ALA A 88 14.10 5.99 6.24
N VAL A 89 14.60 7.01 6.93
CA VAL A 89 14.83 6.96 8.39
C VAL A 89 13.53 6.75 9.16
N LYS A 90 12.45 7.47 8.80
CA LYS A 90 11.14 7.28 9.41
C LYS A 90 10.62 5.85 9.23
N THR A 91 10.71 5.32 8.02
CA THR A 91 10.28 3.95 7.71
C THR A 91 11.13 2.93 8.44
N TYR A 92 12.46 3.10 8.44
CA TYR A 92 13.39 2.25 9.18
C TYR A 92 13.05 2.21 10.67
N ARG A 93 12.88 3.38 11.32
CA ARG A 93 12.51 3.45 12.74
C ARG A 93 11.19 2.73 13.03
N SER A 94 10.16 2.95 12.20
CA SER A 94 8.89 2.25 12.32
C SER A 94 9.05 0.74 12.17
N THR A 95 9.81 0.28 11.17
CA THR A 95 10.07 -1.15 10.93
C THR A 95 10.82 -1.80 12.09
N VAL A 96 11.86 -1.14 12.61
CA VAL A 96 12.61 -1.65 13.78
C VAL A 96 11.72 -1.75 15.02
N THR A 97 10.84 -0.78 15.25
CA THR A 97 9.87 -0.83 16.35
C THR A 97 8.93 -2.02 16.21
N HIS A 98 8.38 -2.26 15.01
CA HIS A 98 7.53 -3.42 14.76
C HIS A 98 8.28 -4.75 14.89
N LEU A 99 9.52 -4.84 14.41
CA LEU A 99 10.35 -6.04 14.54
C LEU A 99 10.70 -6.34 16.01
N ARG A 100 11.00 -5.31 16.81
CA ARG A 100 11.25 -5.46 18.25
C ARG A 100 9.99 -5.94 18.97
N ALA A 101 8.84 -5.32 18.69
CA ALA A 101 7.56 -5.73 19.26
C ALA A 101 7.23 -7.20 18.91
N TYR A 102 7.44 -7.60 17.66
CA TYR A 102 7.28 -8.98 17.22
C TYR A 102 8.26 -9.94 17.91
N GLY A 103 9.53 -9.56 18.06
CA GLY A 103 10.53 -10.36 18.78
C GLY A 103 10.19 -10.55 20.27
N LEU A 104 9.72 -9.47 20.94
CA LEU A 104 9.25 -9.55 22.33
C LEU A 104 8.00 -10.43 22.44
N LEU A 105 7.06 -10.33 21.50
CA LEU A 105 5.88 -11.19 21.46
C LEU A 105 6.27 -12.67 21.35
N LYS A 106 7.17 -13.03 20.44
CA LYS A 106 7.67 -14.41 20.29
C LYS A 106 8.35 -14.94 21.55
N LEU A 107 9.19 -14.14 22.17
CA LEU A 107 9.84 -14.51 23.43
C LEU A 107 8.83 -14.72 24.55
N ALA A 108 7.80 -13.87 24.64
CA ALA A 108 6.76 -13.99 25.66
C ALA A 108 5.87 -15.22 25.47
N LEU A 109 5.72 -15.68 24.24
CA LEU A 109 4.88 -16.84 23.87
C LEU A 109 5.65 -18.14 23.73
N ASN A 110 6.97 -18.17 24.02
CA ASN A 110 7.83 -19.37 23.85
C ASN A 110 7.68 -20.01 22.46
N ASP A 111 7.59 -19.20 21.41
CA ASP A 111 7.31 -19.62 20.04
C ASP A 111 5.92 -20.28 19.80
N GLU A 112 5.01 -20.25 20.78
CA GLU A 112 3.63 -20.66 20.58
C GLU A 112 2.82 -19.60 19.84
N GLN A 113 1.81 -20.03 19.07
CA GLN A 113 0.92 -19.12 18.33
C GLN A 113 -0.33 -18.74 19.14
N LEU A 114 -0.42 -19.23 20.38
CA LEU A 114 -1.51 -19.00 21.30
C LEU A 114 -1.15 -17.84 22.25
N LEU A 115 -1.95 -16.78 22.21
CA LEU A 115 -1.80 -15.64 23.10
C LEU A 115 -2.66 -15.84 24.36
N GLU A 116 -2.06 -15.97 25.53
CA GLU A 116 -2.76 -16.00 26.81
C GLU A 116 -3.31 -14.61 27.15
N SER A 117 -4.44 -14.27 26.60
CA SER A 117 -5.10 -12.97 26.78
C SER A 117 -6.61 -13.14 26.76
N GLN A 118 -7.28 -12.54 27.74
CA GLN A 118 -8.75 -12.47 27.77
C GLN A 118 -9.32 -11.51 26.71
N VAL A 119 -8.51 -10.62 26.14
CA VAL A 119 -8.94 -9.73 25.07
C VAL A 119 -9.06 -10.55 23.79
N PRO A 120 -10.28 -10.67 23.20
CA PRO A 120 -10.48 -11.45 22.00
C PRO A 120 -9.83 -10.78 20.79
N GLN A 121 -8.76 -11.40 20.27
CA GLN A 121 -8.02 -10.89 19.13
C GLN A 121 -7.38 -12.02 18.31
N ALA A 122 -7.33 -11.84 17.01
CA ALA A 122 -6.52 -12.61 16.09
C ALA A 122 -5.78 -11.64 15.17
N PHE A 123 -4.56 -11.93 14.83
CA PHE A 123 -3.76 -11.13 13.91
C PHE A 123 -2.58 -11.91 13.34
N SER A 124 -2.11 -11.50 12.18
CA SER A 124 -0.88 -11.98 11.61
C SER A 124 0.25 -10.98 11.86
N ALA A 125 1.41 -11.45 12.33
CA ALA A 125 2.59 -10.65 12.61
C ALA A 125 3.84 -11.24 11.98
N GLY A 126 4.84 -10.37 11.71
CA GLY A 126 6.07 -10.72 10.98
C GLY A 126 6.08 -10.16 9.56
N PHE A 127 7.28 -9.87 9.02
CA PHE A 127 7.43 -9.34 7.66
C PHE A 127 7.91 -10.39 6.67
N LEU A 128 8.98 -11.12 7.00
CA LEU A 128 9.58 -12.13 6.12
C LEU A 128 8.99 -13.52 6.35
N VAL A 129 8.80 -13.86 7.61
CA VAL A 129 8.16 -15.10 8.07
C VAL A 129 6.98 -14.68 8.96
N PRO A 130 5.83 -14.32 8.37
CA PRO A 130 4.66 -13.97 9.15
C PRO A 130 4.01 -15.20 9.76
N GLU A 131 3.45 -15.05 10.95
CA GLU A 131 2.76 -16.09 11.70
C GLU A 131 1.40 -15.56 12.17
N VAL A 132 0.44 -16.50 12.42
CA VAL A 132 -0.88 -16.17 12.95
C VAL A 132 -0.85 -16.32 14.46
N PHE A 133 -1.41 -15.34 15.17
CA PHE A 133 -1.60 -15.36 16.62
C PHE A 133 -3.07 -15.23 16.95
N ILE A 134 -3.55 -16.07 17.89
CA ILE A 134 -4.95 -16.08 18.33
C ILE A 134 -4.97 -16.09 19.85
N SER A 135 -5.82 -15.25 20.46
CA SER A 135 -5.96 -15.18 21.90
C SER A 135 -6.89 -16.27 22.44
N THR A 136 -6.63 -16.72 23.69
CA THR A 136 -7.53 -17.60 24.44
C THR A 136 -8.93 -16.99 24.56
N GLY A 137 -9.03 -15.70 24.85
CA GLY A 137 -10.32 -15.00 24.94
C GLY A 137 -11.14 -14.99 23.62
N LEU A 138 -10.48 -15.12 22.46
CA LEU A 138 -11.21 -15.28 21.19
C LEU A 138 -11.65 -16.74 21.01
N ILE A 139 -10.82 -17.71 21.35
CA ILE A 139 -11.12 -19.14 21.26
C ILE A 139 -12.33 -19.50 22.13
N ASP A 140 -12.39 -18.96 23.33
CA ASP A 140 -13.47 -19.24 24.29
C ASP A 140 -14.84 -18.68 23.85
N GLN A 141 -14.84 -17.68 22.95
CA GLN A 141 -16.06 -16.96 22.56
C GLN A 141 -16.56 -17.30 21.15
N LEU A 142 -15.75 -18.00 20.36
CA LEU A 142 -16.12 -18.41 19.01
C LEU A 142 -16.45 -19.91 18.95
N GLU A 143 -17.42 -20.23 18.10
CA GLU A 143 -17.68 -21.61 17.71
C GLU A 143 -16.54 -22.14 16.80
N LYS A 144 -16.38 -23.45 16.72
CA LYS A 144 -15.32 -24.09 15.91
C LYS A 144 -15.30 -23.60 14.46
N ASN A 145 -16.47 -23.46 13.84
CA ASN A 145 -16.59 -22.96 12.46
C ASN A 145 -16.17 -21.50 12.33
N GLU A 146 -16.59 -20.65 13.29
CA GLU A 146 -16.20 -19.24 13.33
C GLU A 146 -14.69 -19.07 13.52
N LEU A 147 -14.11 -19.87 14.42
CA LEU A 147 -12.67 -19.88 14.65
C LEU A 147 -11.90 -20.32 13.40
N GLN A 148 -12.39 -21.32 12.69
CA GLN A 148 -11.80 -21.76 11.42
C GLN A 148 -11.85 -20.65 10.36
N ILE A 149 -12.95 -19.92 10.28
CA ILE A 149 -13.09 -18.77 9.36
C ILE A 149 -12.03 -17.70 9.68
N VAL A 150 -11.86 -17.34 10.96
CA VAL A 150 -10.85 -16.38 11.40
C VAL A 150 -9.44 -16.87 11.07
N GLN A 151 -9.14 -18.15 11.32
CA GLN A 151 -7.84 -18.74 11.00
C GLN A 151 -7.55 -18.71 9.50
N GLN A 152 -8.51 -19.05 8.66
CA GLN A 152 -8.37 -19.00 7.19
C GLN A 152 -8.12 -17.57 6.71
N HIS A 153 -8.79 -16.58 7.30
CA HIS A 153 -8.60 -15.16 6.99
C HIS A 153 -7.18 -14.71 7.35
N GLU A 154 -6.71 -14.97 8.57
CA GLU A 154 -5.37 -14.58 9.02
C GLU A 154 -4.28 -15.35 8.24
N GLN A 155 -4.52 -16.64 7.94
CA GLN A 155 -3.60 -17.43 7.11
C GLN A 155 -3.49 -16.86 5.69
N ALA A 156 -4.55 -16.26 5.15
CA ALA A 156 -4.50 -15.58 3.86
C ALA A 156 -3.55 -14.36 3.88
N HIS A 157 -3.50 -13.60 4.98
CA HIS A 157 -2.53 -12.52 5.15
C HIS A 157 -1.08 -13.02 5.23
N VAL A 158 -0.87 -14.12 5.96
CA VAL A 158 0.44 -14.80 6.06
C VAL A 158 0.92 -15.25 4.68
N ASN A 159 0.11 -16.03 3.97
CA ASN A 159 0.45 -16.58 2.66
C ASN A 159 0.77 -15.49 1.62
N ARG A 160 0.11 -14.35 1.71
CA ARG A 160 0.35 -13.21 0.81
C ARG A 160 1.41 -12.24 1.31
N ARG A 161 1.96 -12.42 2.51
CA ARG A 161 2.90 -11.50 3.16
C ARG A 161 2.38 -10.06 3.18
N ASP A 162 1.12 -9.88 3.56
CA ASP A 162 0.45 -8.59 3.49
C ASP A 162 1.11 -7.54 4.40
N SER A 163 1.70 -7.94 5.55
CA SER A 163 2.47 -7.05 6.43
C SER A 163 3.66 -6.41 5.70
N LEU A 164 4.42 -7.19 4.93
CA LEU A 164 5.54 -6.67 4.12
C LEU A 164 5.03 -5.74 3.00
N LYS A 165 3.95 -6.12 2.33
CA LYS A 165 3.34 -5.30 1.28
C LYS A 165 2.81 -3.97 1.82
N LYS A 166 2.17 -3.98 3.01
CA LYS A 166 1.74 -2.76 3.71
C LYS A 166 2.94 -1.85 4.02
N LEU A 167 4.07 -2.40 4.46
CA LEU A 167 5.29 -1.65 4.72
C LEU A 167 5.83 -0.98 3.45
N VAL A 168 6.03 -1.75 2.37
CA VAL A 168 6.54 -1.24 1.09
C VAL A 168 5.59 -0.19 0.50
N PHE A 169 4.28 -0.45 0.52
CA PHE A 169 3.29 0.51 0.04
C PHE A 169 3.29 1.80 0.87
N SER A 170 3.44 1.68 2.19
CA SER A 170 3.55 2.84 3.09
C SER A 170 4.81 3.66 2.80
N PHE A 171 5.94 3.01 2.53
CA PHE A 171 7.18 3.69 2.14
C PHE A 171 6.99 4.47 0.83
N LEU A 172 6.56 3.79 -0.25
CA LEU A 172 6.38 4.41 -1.55
C LEU A 172 5.34 5.55 -1.51
N SER A 173 4.24 5.36 -0.78
CA SER A 173 3.21 6.39 -0.63
C SER A 173 3.64 7.58 0.23
N SER A 174 4.71 7.48 1.03
CA SER A 174 5.18 8.57 1.89
C SER A 174 5.76 9.75 1.11
N PHE A 175 6.06 9.56 -0.18
CA PHE A 175 6.52 10.62 -1.09
C PHE A 175 5.37 11.42 -1.72
N PHE A 176 4.14 10.99 -1.51
CA PHE A 176 2.96 11.75 -1.93
C PHE A 176 2.51 12.70 -0.81
N PRO A 177 1.86 13.82 -1.13
CA PRO A 177 1.23 14.66 -0.13
C PRO A 177 0.28 13.85 0.76
N SER A 178 0.22 14.16 2.05
CA SER A 178 -0.57 13.39 3.03
C SER A 178 -2.05 13.25 2.65
N ARG A 179 -2.62 14.26 1.99
CA ARG A 179 -4.00 14.26 1.48
C ARG A 179 -4.26 13.19 0.41
N VAL A 180 -3.21 12.71 -0.27
CA VAL A 180 -3.27 11.62 -1.28
C VAL A 180 -2.80 10.31 -0.66
N ALA A 181 -1.70 10.33 0.09
CA ALA A 181 -1.09 9.15 0.69
C ALA A 181 -2.02 8.41 1.66
N GLN A 182 -2.73 9.16 2.52
CA GLN A 182 -3.63 8.54 3.52
C GLN A 182 -4.81 7.79 2.88
N PRO A 183 -5.60 8.38 1.96
CA PRO A 183 -6.64 7.64 1.24
C PRO A 183 -6.12 6.42 0.47
N MET A 184 -4.94 6.53 -0.15
CA MET A 184 -4.32 5.39 -0.86
C MET A 184 -3.99 4.24 0.09
N ARG A 185 -3.43 4.53 1.27
CA ARG A 185 -3.11 3.50 2.28
C ARG A 185 -4.37 2.85 2.85
N GLN A 186 -5.40 3.64 3.12
CA GLN A 186 -6.70 3.13 3.58
C GLN A 186 -7.36 2.24 2.52
N ALA A 187 -7.37 2.68 1.27
CA ALA A 187 -7.88 1.87 0.16
C ALA A 187 -7.08 0.57 -0.02
N MET A 188 -5.75 0.62 0.12
CA MET A 188 -4.90 -0.56 0.05
C MET A 188 -5.19 -1.53 1.20
N SER A 189 -5.33 -1.03 2.45
CA SER A 189 -5.71 -1.85 3.61
C SER A 189 -7.03 -2.55 3.35
N LEU A 190 -8.07 -1.82 2.98
CA LEU A 190 -9.38 -2.39 2.67
C LEU A 190 -9.32 -3.43 1.54
N CYS A 191 -8.55 -3.19 0.47
CA CYS A 191 -8.38 -4.18 -0.61
C CYS A 191 -7.69 -5.45 -0.12
N MET A 192 -6.72 -5.34 0.78
CA MET A 192 -6.04 -6.51 1.36
C MET A 192 -7.00 -7.33 2.23
N GLU A 193 -7.81 -6.68 3.05
CA GLU A 193 -8.85 -7.34 3.85
C GLU A 193 -9.88 -8.05 2.96
N GLN A 194 -10.42 -7.39 1.94
CA GLN A 194 -11.36 -8.00 1.01
C GLN A 194 -10.74 -9.17 0.22
N CYS A 195 -9.45 -9.09 -0.11
CA CYS A 195 -8.75 -10.22 -0.71
C CYS A 195 -8.54 -11.38 0.27
N ALA A 196 -8.43 -11.13 1.59
CA ALA A 196 -8.38 -12.19 2.60
C ALA A 196 -9.75 -12.84 2.77
N ASP A 197 -10.81 -12.04 2.77
CA ASP A 197 -12.19 -12.53 2.78
C ASP A 197 -12.47 -13.43 1.56
N GLU A 198 -12.10 -13.01 0.36
CA GLU A 198 -12.24 -13.82 -0.87
C GLU A 198 -11.42 -15.13 -0.80
N CYS A 199 -10.25 -15.10 -0.17
CA CYS A 199 -9.46 -16.30 0.03
C CYS A 199 -10.19 -17.31 0.94
N ALA A 200 -10.79 -16.86 2.05
CA ALA A 200 -11.60 -17.71 2.92
C ALA A 200 -12.82 -18.28 2.20
N VAL A 201 -13.51 -17.45 1.40
CA VAL A 201 -14.63 -17.92 0.56
C VAL A 201 -14.18 -18.96 -0.46
N SER A 202 -13.02 -18.78 -1.10
CA SER A 202 -12.47 -19.75 -2.07
C SER A 202 -12.10 -21.10 -1.44
N GLN A 203 -11.89 -21.13 -0.11
CA GLN A 203 -11.65 -22.35 0.67
C GLN A 203 -12.94 -23.03 1.15
N GLY A 204 -14.10 -22.57 0.69
CA GLY A 204 -15.40 -23.18 0.96
C GLY A 204 -16.23 -22.48 2.06
N THR A 205 -15.73 -21.38 2.65
CA THR A 205 -16.51 -20.61 3.61
C THR A 205 -17.68 -19.89 2.91
N ASN A 206 -18.88 -19.97 3.49
CA ASN A 206 -20.02 -19.22 2.99
C ASN A 206 -19.83 -17.70 3.26
N ARG A 207 -20.18 -16.86 2.31
CA ARG A 207 -20.08 -15.39 2.42
C ARG A 207 -20.89 -14.81 3.59
N ALA A 208 -22.08 -15.38 3.86
CA ALA A 208 -22.91 -14.94 4.98
C ALA A 208 -22.29 -15.31 6.33
N ASP A 209 -21.74 -16.52 6.47
CA ASP A 209 -21.09 -16.98 7.69
C ASP A 209 -19.83 -16.15 7.99
N LEU A 210 -19.04 -15.85 6.94
CA LEU A 210 -17.88 -14.97 7.07
C LEU A 210 -18.29 -13.56 7.53
N ALA A 211 -19.35 -12.98 6.94
CA ALA A 211 -19.86 -11.66 7.32
C ALA A 211 -20.38 -11.64 8.77
N MET A 212 -21.08 -12.67 9.20
CA MET A 212 -21.58 -12.81 10.57
C MET A 212 -20.42 -12.98 11.57
N THR A 213 -19.42 -13.80 11.26
CA THR A 213 -18.21 -13.98 12.07
C THR A 213 -17.45 -12.66 12.21
N LEU A 214 -17.28 -11.92 11.12
CA LEU A 214 -16.64 -10.61 11.12
C LEU A 214 -17.34 -9.61 12.04
N LEU A 215 -18.68 -9.56 11.98
CA LEU A 215 -19.50 -8.71 12.86
C LEU A 215 -19.40 -9.15 14.33
N LYS A 216 -19.40 -10.45 14.59
CA LYS A 216 -19.27 -11.01 15.96
C LYS A 216 -17.91 -10.65 16.54
N VAL A 217 -16.81 -10.93 15.84
CA VAL A 217 -15.45 -10.58 16.28
C VAL A 217 -15.32 -9.08 16.53
N THR A 218 -15.84 -8.24 15.64
CA THR A 218 -15.81 -6.78 15.81
C THR A 218 -16.57 -6.36 17.07
N LYS A 219 -17.72 -6.96 17.34
CA LYS A 219 -18.52 -6.71 18.56
C LYS A 219 -17.75 -7.10 19.82
N LEU A 220 -17.12 -8.26 19.80
CA LEU A 220 -16.32 -8.76 20.92
C LEU A 220 -15.14 -7.82 21.20
N MET A 221 -14.36 -7.45 20.18
CA MET A 221 -13.24 -6.52 20.32
C MET A 221 -13.67 -5.16 20.89
N ARG A 222 -14.85 -4.66 20.54
CA ARG A 222 -15.38 -3.42 21.10
C ARG A 222 -15.77 -3.55 22.59
N ALA A 223 -16.40 -4.66 22.95
CA ALA A 223 -16.79 -4.89 24.34
C ALA A 223 -15.59 -4.89 25.29
N TYR A 224 -14.43 -5.38 24.83
CA TYR A 224 -13.19 -5.40 25.59
C TYR A 224 -12.36 -4.12 25.43
N GLY A 225 -12.50 -3.38 24.31
CA GLY A 225 -11.72 -2.16 24.03
C GLY A 225 -12.32 -0.86 24.60
N ALA A 226 -13.48 -0.91 25.23
CA ALA A 226 -14.23 0.27 25.68
C ALA A 226 -13.63 1.03 26.89
N THR A 227 -12.43 0.70 27.36
CA THR A 227 -11.84 1.26 28.56
C THR A 227 -10.74 2.31 28.36
N GLY A 228 -10.62 2.94 27.17
CA GLY A 228 -9.60 3.97 26.95
C GLY A 228 -9.94 5.01 25.88
N ASP A 229 -9.52 6.27 26.07
CA ASP A 229 -9.79 7.42 25.17
C ASP A 229 -9.31 7.23 23.72
N MET A 230 -8.34 6.38 23.47
CA MET A 230 -7.87 6.01 22.12
C MET A 230 -8.78 5.00 21.42
N ALA A 231 -9.72 4.38 22.13
CA ALA A 231 -10.64 3.38 21.59
C ALA A 231 -11.69 4.00 20.65
N SER A 232 -12.12 5.24 20.90
CA SER A 232 -13.16 5.91 20.11
C SER A 232 -12.72 6.20 18.67
N LEU A 233 -11.50 6.62 18.45
CA LEU A 233 -10.94 6.88 17.10
C LEU A 233 -10.68 5.59 16.33
N LYS A 234 -10.12 4.55 16.97
CA LYS A 234 -9.94 3.23 16.35
C LYS A 234 -11.28 2.56 16.02
N CYS A 235 -12.31 2.72 16.87
CA CYS A 235 -13.64 2.20 16.61
C CYS A 235 -14.31 2.87 15.40
N ALA A 236 -14.21 4.19 15.24
CA ALA A 236 -14.86 4.90 14.13
C ALA A 236 -14.28 4.51 12.76
N PHE A 237 -12.97 4.31 12.65
CA PHE A 237 -12.31 3.86 11.42
C PHE A 237 -12.56 2.36 11.16
N GLY A 238 -12.51 1.51 12.19
CA GLY A 238 -12.83 0.09 12.08
C GLY A 238 -14.28 -0.17 11.61
N ASP A 239 -15.24 0.66 12.03
CA ASP A 239 -16.63 0.53 11.63
C ASP A 239 -16.88 0.74 10.15
N SER A 240 -16.24 1.74 9.56
CA SER A 240 -16.36 2.02 8.13
C SER A 240 -15.75 0.91 7.28
N GLU A 241 -14.63 0.33 7.74
CA GLU A 241 -13.94 -0.76 7.07
C GLU A 241 -14.75 -2.07 7.15
N VAL A 242 -15.26 -2.42 8.34
CA VAL A 242 -16.11 -3.61 8.52
C VAL A 242 -17.39 -3.49 7.70
N LYS A 243 -18.06 -2.32 7.70
CA LYS A 243 -19.23 -2.09 6.84
C LYS A 243 -18.92 -2.27 5.37
N ALA A 244 -17.77 -1.76 4.90
CA ALA A 244 -17.34 -1.90 3.51
C ALA A 244 -17.03 -3.37 3.15
N ARG A 245 -16.45 -4.16 4.06
CA ARG A 245 -16.20 -5.59 3.88
C ARG A 245 -17.51 -6.39 3.83
N VAL A 246 -18.41 -6.17 4.79
CA VAL A 246 -19.73 -6.83 4.82
C VAL A 246 -20.55 -6.49 3.57
N ALA A 247 -20.60 -5.22 3.17
CA ALA A 247 -21.25 -4.82 1.92
C ALA A 247 -20.63 -5.51 0.70
N TYR A 248 -19.30 -5.60 0.63
CA TYR A 248 -18.59 -6.30 -0.43
C TYR A 248 -18.94 -7.80 -0.48
N LEU A 249 -19.04 -8.46 0.68
CA LEU A 249 -19.42 -9.89 0.76
C LEU A 249 -20.86 -10.15 0.35
N MET A 250 -21.78 -9.23 0.68
CA MET A 250 -23.24 -9.41 0.45
C MET A 250 -23.68 -8.97 -0.94
N LEU A 251 -22.93 -8.08 -1.61
CA LEU A 251 -23.28 -7.63 -2.95
C LEU A 251 -22.79 -8.62 -4.03
N PRO A 252 -23.49 -8.69 -5.19
CA PRO A 252 -22.99 -9.43 -6.33
C PRO A 252 -21.58 -8.93 -6.72
N GLN A 253 -20.64 -9.86 -6.82
CA GLN A 253 -19.27 -9.47 -7.11
C GLN A 253 -19.14 -8.96 -8.54
N PRO A 254 -18.49 -7.82 -8.77
CA PRO A 254 -18.23 -7.34 -10.11
C PRO A 254 -17.28 -8.33 -10.83
N ALA A 255 -17.72 -8.84 -11.96
CA ALA A 255 -16.96 -9.80 -12.77
C ALA A 255 -15.79 -9.16 -13.55
N ARG A 256 -15.54 -7.87 -13.36
CA ARG A 256 -14.54 -7.12 -14.15
C ARG A 256 -13.19 -7.07 -13.42
N SER A 257 -12.28 -7.92 -13.84
CA SER A 257 -10.86 -7.72 -13.61
C SER A 257 -10.32 -6.65 -14.58
N VAL A 258 -9.47 -5.75 -14.09
CA VAL A 258 -8.76 -4.84 -14.99
C VAL A 258 -7.68 -5.64 -15.74
N PRO A 259 -7.73 -5.70 -17.08
CA PRO A 259 -6.75 -6.45 -17.82
C PRO A 259 -5.35 -5.81 -17.67
N LEU A 260 -4.35 -6.64 -17.43
CA LEU A 260 -2.96 -6.19 -17.26
C LEU A 260 -2.48 -5.36 -18.46
N VAL A 261 -2.93 -5.73 -19.67
CA VAL A 261 -2.60 -5.01 -20.92
C VAL A 261 -3.05 -3.55 -20.84
N LEU A 262 -4.25 -3.27 -20.35
CA LEU A 262 -4.74 -1.89 -20.20
C LEU A 262 -3.90 -1.12 -19.17
N MET A 263 -3.51 -1.76 -18.08
CA MET A 263 -2.65 -1.15 -17.07
C MET A 263 -1.26 -0.82 -17.63
N MET A 264 -0.67 -1.74 -18.38
CA MET A 264 0.63 -1.51 -19.04
C MET A 264 0.54 -0.42 -20.12
N ALA A 265 -0.53 -0.40 -20.93
CA ALA A 265 -0.77 0.65 -21.92
C ALA A 265 -0.88 2.03 -21.25
N LEU A 266 -1.63 2.14 -20.15
CA LEU A 266 -1.75 3.39 -19.40
C LEU A 266 -0.39 3.84 -18.83
N LEU A 267 0.40 2.92 -18.26
CA LEU A 267 1.75 3.21 -17.77
C LEU A 267 2.65 3.70 -18.92
N SER A 268 2.61 3.05 -20.07
CA SER A 268 3.39 3.45 -21.25
C SER A 268 3.01 4.85 -21.75
N VAL A 269 1.72 5.18 -21.78
CA VAL A 269 1.26 6.53 -22.16
C VAL A 269 1.75 7.57 -21.14
N ILE A 270 1.65 7.30 -19.85
CA ILE A 270 2.16 8.20 -18.80
C ILE A 270 3.67 8.38 -18.95
N ALA A 271 4.42 7.29 -19.17
CA ALA A 271 5.86 7.35 -19.38
C ALA A 271 6.22 8.21 -20.61
N LEU A 272 5.53 8.02 -21.71
CA LEU A 272 5.74 8.82 -22.92
C LEU A 272 5.44 10.31 -22.69
N LEU A 273 4.32 10.62 -22.03
CA LEU A 273 3.97 12.01 -21.68
C LEU A 273 5.00 12.65 -20.74
N CYS A 274 5.53 11.90 -19.77
CA CYS A 274 6.59 12.39 -18.89
C CYS A 274 7.87 12.66 -19.69
N LEU A 275 8.29 11.77 -20.57
CA LEU A 275 9.48 11.95 -21.41
C LEU A 275 9.33 13.19 -22.31
N LEU A 276 8.19 13.39 -22.93
CA LEU A 276 7.93 14.55 -23.80
C LEU A 276 7.85 15.88 -23.01
N SER A 277 7.47 15.83 -21.73
CA SER A 277 7.35 17.03 -20.89
C SER A 277 8.66 17.47 -20.25
N VAL A 278 9.68 16.62 -20.17
CA VAL A 278 10.96 16.93 -19.52
C VAL A 278 11.64 18.13 -20.15
N ASP A 279 11.73 18.15 -21.48
CA ASP A 279 12.35 19.24 -22.22
C ASP A 279 11.60 20.56 -22.05
N SER A 280 10.26 20.53 -22.16
CA SER A 280 9.40 21.71 -21.96
C SER A 280 9.51 22.27 -20.54
N VAL A 281 9.56 21.42 -19.52
CA VAL A 281 9.73 21.85 -18.13
C VAL A 281 11.11 22.42 -17.91
N HIS A 282 12.14 21.84 -18.50
CA HIS A 282 13.52 22.36 -18.41
C HIS A 282 13.62 23.77 -18.96
N HIS A 283 13.11 24.03 -20.17
CA HIS A 283 13.11 25.36 -20.79
C HIS A 283 12.32 26.39 -19.99
N VAL A 284 11.15 26.04 -19.43
CA VAL A 284 10.38 26.94 -18.58
C VAL A 284 11.17 27.32 -17.32
N ILE A 285 11.86 26.36 -16.71
CA ILE A 285 12.65 26.60 -15.51
C ILE A 285 13.86 27.47 -15.83
N GLU A 286 14.58 27.20 -16.91
CA GLU A 286 15.71 28.06 -17.36
C GLU A 286 15.24 29.49 -17.60
N THR A 287 14.13 29.69 -18.30
CA THR A 287 13.61 31.04 -18.60
C THR A 287 13.24 31.80 -17.32
N LEU A 288 12.76 31.11 -16.28
CA LEU A 288 12.39 31.73 -15.00
C LEU A 288 13.59 32.10 -14.11
N PHE A 289 14.72 31.39 -14.24
CA PHE A 289 15.88 31.58 -13.35
C PHE A 289 17.11 32.21 -14.02
N THR A 290 17.08 32.49 -15.33
CA THR A 290 18.14 33.21 -16.05
C THR A 290 17.86 34.71 -16.24
N HIS A 291 16.80 35.24 -15.66
CA HIS A 291 16.49 36.69 -15.59
C HIS A 291 16.72 37.28 -14.22
#